data_e0aa5882f4c794d82cc6ed5f18b04507
#
_entry.id   e0aa5882f4c794d82cc6ed5f18b04507
#
_cell.length_a   1.000
_cell.length_b   1.000
_cell.length_c   1.000
_cell.angle_alpha   90.00
_cell.angle_beta   90.00
_cell.angle_gamma   90.00
#
_symmetry.space_group_name_H-M   'P 1'
#
loop_
_entity.id
_entity.type
_entity.pdbx_description
1 polymer ?
#
loop_
_entity_poly.entity_id
_entity_poly.type
_entity_poly.pdbx_seq_one_letter_code
_entity_poly.pdbx_strand_id
1 'polypeptide(L)'
;MLRSILFVAFLIASPPLDAQQRVETAPAPPITSLGDEFDGAESLGRWTSHGKAEGWQEMIRTVAVDASGVLRIEPTVSGWYADFRGSFLFQEVTGDFVATTRVRARGTGGDLPSTTWSLAGLMVREPRTTTAASWEPRAENWLFATTGIAGQAGQPVIETKTTVNGRSALNLHPVPAGWMELRIVRVRADFLVFARAQGAAEWTLQERFFRPDLPQTVQVGVNAYSGWDLVPELWNDPATFNRTVITDRATDLAAEFDYVRFDRPRVPDALRGARLSDYRVPAADLVAAFGR
;
A
#
# COMPACT_ATOMS: atom_id res chain seq x y z
N MET A 1 89.00 -5.96 4.26
CA MET A 1 88.32 -5.04 3.35
C MET A 1 86.86 -5.03 3.77
N LEU A 2 86.44 -4.05 4.59
CA LEU A 2 85.06 -3.87 5.03
C LEU A 2 84.36 -2.91 4.07
N ARG A 3 83.29 -3.33 3.45
CA ARG A 3 82.41 -2.47 2.65
C ARG A 3 81.25 -2.00 3.51
N SER A 4 81.22 -0.71 3.81
CA SER A 4 80.07 -0.04 4.44
C SER A 4 78.96 0.15 3.45
N ILE A 5 77.79 -0.36 3.81
CA ILE A 5 76.53 -0.14 3.06
C ILE A 5 75.81 1.03 3.72
N LEU A 6 75.59 2.11 2.97
CA LEU A 6 74.87 3.31 3.37
C LEU A 6 73.39 3.06 3.08
N PHE A 7 72.56 3.01 4.13
CA PHE A 7 71.08 2.98 3.98
C PHE A 7 70.58 4.42 3.90
N VAL A 8 70.01 4.80 2.77
CA VAL A 8 69.25 6.04 2.61
C VAL A 8 67.81 5.77 2.92
N ALA A 9 67.32 6.30 4.04
CA ALA A 9 65.88 6.23 4.39
C ALA A 9 65.13 7.35 3.66
N PHE A 10 64.25 6.97 2.75
CA PHE A 10 63.26 7.87 2.14
C PHE A 10 62.07 8.05 3.11
N LEU A 11 61.94 9.23 3.68
CA LEU A 11 60.72 9.67 4.39
C LEU A 11 59.66 10.02 3.34
N ILE A 12 58.66 9.13 3.19
CA ILE A 12 57.45 9.41 2.43
C ILE A 12 56.52 10.23 3.34
N ALA A 13 56.44 11.54 3.08
CA ALA A 13 55.46 12.39 3.73
C ALA A 13 54.03 12.00 3.24
N SER A 14 53.22 11.46 4.15
CA SER A 14 51.78 11.22 3.88
C SER A 14 51.05 12.57 3.76
N PRO A 15 50.23 12.77 2.75
CA PRO A 15 49.40 13.99 2.65
C PRO A 15 48.40 14.07 3.81
N PRO A 16 48.03 15.30 4.26
CA PRO A 16 47.09 15.48 5.36
C PRO A 16 45.71 14.94 5.00
N LEU A 17 45.11 14.24 5.97
CA LEU A 17 43.77 13.60 5.93
C LEU A 17 42.63 14.64 6.05
N ASP A 18 42.71 15.78 5.40
CA ASP A 18 41.76 16.86 5.57
C ASP A 18 41.20 17.35 4.24
N ALA A 19 40.53 16.45 3.50
CA ALA A 19 39.64 16.81 2.40
C ALA A 19 38.67 15.66 2.10
N GLN A 20 38.03 15.07 3.09
CA GLN A 20 36.75 14.42 2.84
C GLN A 20 35.70 15.53 2.69
N GLN A 21 35.48 15.95 1.44
CA GLN A 21 34.29 16.71 1.09
C GLN A 21 33.09 15.93 1.61
N ARG A 22 32.44 16.45 2.66
CA ARG A 22 31.08 16.03 3.01
C ARG A 22 30.26 16.30 1.76
N VAL A 23 29.90 15.24 1.05
CA VAL A 23 28.83 15.30 0.08
C VAL A 23 27.58 15.63 0.90
N GLU A 24 27.20 16.90 0.88
CA GLU A 24 25.97 17.37 1.48
C GLU A 24 24.85 16.72 0.67
N THR A 25 24.36 15.57 1.17
CA THR A 25 23.20 14.90 0.59
C THR A 25 22.03 15.87 0.73
N ALA A 26 21.45 16.27 -0.38
CA ALA A 26 20.24 17.08 -0.39
C ALA A 26 19.22 16.45 0.59
N PRO A 27 18.52 17.25 1.41
CA PRO A 27 17.52 16.71 2.33
C PRO A 27 16.51 15.89 1.53
N ALA A 28 16.16 14.71 2.06
CA ALA A 28 15.15 13.86 1.44
C ALA A 28 13.87 14.68 1.22
N PRO A 29 13.20 14.53 0.07
CA PRO A 29 11.99 15.29 -0.22
C PRO A 29 10.93 15.02 0.85
N PRO A 30 10.09 16.02 1.17
CA PRO A 30 9.04 15.82 2.18
C PRO A 30 8.09 14.71 1.75
N ILE A 31 7.58 13.93 2.72
CA ILE A 31 6.69 12.79 2.44
C ILE A 31 5.45 13.20 1.61
N THR A 32 4.99 14.44 1.77
CA THR A 32 3.87 15.01 1.01
C THR A 32 4.11 14.99 -0.51
N SER A 33 5.37 15.00 -0.96
CA SER A 33 5.71 14.91 -2.38
C SER A 33 5.45 13.53 -3.00
N LEU A 34 5.21 12.50 -2.18
CA LEU A 34 4.79 11.17 -2.64
C LEU A 34 3.31 11.14 -3.02
N GLY A 35 2.53 12.14 -2.57
CA GLY A 35 1.11 12.26 -2.88
C GLY A 35 0.84 12.57 -4.35
N ASP A 36 -0.39 12.36 -4.77
CA ASP A 36 -0.86 12.59 -6.13
C ASP A 36 -2.33 13.00 -6.13
N GLU A 37 -2.66 14.07 -6.82
CA GLU A 37 -4.04 14.54 -7.03
C GLU A 37 -4.59 14.04 -8.39
N PHE A 38 -3.78 13.29 -9.12
CA PHE A 38 -4.10 12.73 -10.44
C PHE A 38 -4.50 13.78 -11.48
N ASP A 39 -3.85 14.95 -11.47
CA ASP A 39 -4.18 16.08 -12.34
C ASP A 39 -3.93 15.81 -13.84
N GLY A 40 -3.20 14.74 -14.18
CA GLY A 40 -2.90 14.39 -15.56
C GLY A 40 -2.33 12.96 -15.72
N ALA A 41 -2.32 12.46 -16.93
CA ALA A 41 -1.86 11.11 -17.24
C ALA A 41 -0.38 10.85 -16.88
N GLU A 42 0.45 11.89 -16.83
CA GLU A 42 1.85 11.84 -16.41
C GLU A 42 2.02 11.44 -14.95
N SER A 43 1.00 11.64 -14.11
CA SER A 43 0.99 11.19 -12.70
C SER A 43 1.30 9.71 -12.58
N LEU A 44 0.81 8.87 -13.52
CA LEU A 44 1.05 7.43 -13.50
C LEU A 44 2.54 7.06 -13.54
N GLY A 45 3.38 7.90 -14.14
CA GLY A 45 4.82 7.71 -14.17
C GLY A 45 5.50 7.76 -12.80
N ARG A 46 4.83 8.28 -11.79
CA ARG A 46 5.31 8.37 -10.40
C ARG A 46 5.02 7.11 -9.59
N TRP A 47 4.14 6.26 -10.06
CA TRP A 47 3.71 5.05 -9.36
C TRP A 47 4.39 3.81 -9.90
N THR A 48 4.83 2.96 -9.01
CA THR A 48 5.38 1.66 -9.35
C THR A 48 4.27 0.62 -9.28
N SER A 49 4.11 -0.15 -10.37
CA SER A 49 3.21 -1.31 -10.36
C SER A 49 3.89 -2.49 -9.67
N HIS A 50 3.16 -3.19 -8.81
CA HIS A 50 3.60 -4.44 -8.18
C HIS A 50 3.99 -5.52 -9.21
N GLY A 51 3.18 -5.68 -10.26
CA GLY A 51 3.49 -6.65 -11.32
C GLY A 51 4.83 -6.34 -11.97
N LYS A 52 5.04 -5.09 -12.36
CA LYS A 52 6.30 -4.65 -13.00
C LYS A 52 7.51 -4.78 -12.05
N ALA A 53 7.34 -4.42 -10.78
CA ALA A 53 8.43 -4.45 -9.80
C ALA A 53 8.95 -5.87 -9.53
N GLU A 54 8.06 -6.86 -9.51
CA GLU A 54 8.37 -8.25 -9.18
C GLU A 54 8.33 -9.20 -10.39
N GLY A 55 8.19 -8.65 -11.60
CA GLY A 55 8.20 -9.46 -12.84
C GLY A 55 6.95 -10.33 -13.05
N TRP A 56 5.82 -9.95 -12.45
CA TRP A 56 4.53 -10.58 -12.70
C TRP A 56 3.85 -9.97 -13.92
N GLN A 57 2.98 -10.72 -14.55
CA GLN A 57 2.03 -10.16 -15.49
C GLN A 57 1.04 -9.25 -14.74
N GLU A 58 0.63 -8.15 -15.38
CA GLU A 58 -0.31 -7.22 -14.75
C GLU A 58 -1.73 -7.80 -14.74
N MET A 59 -2.37 -7.78 -13.56
CA MET A 59 -3.78 -8.14 -13.40
C MET A 59 -4.66 -6.91 -13.55
N ILE A 60 -4.37 -6.10 -14.56
CA ILE A 60 -5.05 -4.84 -14.86
C ILE A 60 -5.49 -4.88 -16.32
N ARG A 61 -6.75 -4.59 -16.58
CA ARG A 61 -7.30 -4.39 -17.91
C ARG A 61 -7.08 -2.97 -18.38
N THR A 62 -7.37 -2.01 -17.50
CA THR A 62 -7.25 -0.58 -17.76
C THR A 62 -6.67 0.11 -16.54
N VAL A 63 -5.70 1.00 -16.74
CA VAL A 63 -5.25 2.00 -15.79
C VAL A 63 -5.05 3.31 -16.52
N ALA A 64 -5.78 4.34 -16.10
CA ALA A 64 -5.71 5.66 -16.74
C ALA A 64 -6.13 6.76 -15.75
N VAL A 65 -5.61 7.96 -15.95
CA VAL A 65 -6.16 9.18 -15.34
C VAL A 65 -7.07 9.81 -16.38
N ASP A 66 -8.31 10.07 -16.01
CA ASP A 66 -9.28 10.70 -16.89
C ASP A 66 -9.18 12.23 -16.91
N ALA A 67 -9.94 12.88 -17.79
CA ALA A 67 -9.92 14.34 -17.94
C ALA A 67 -10.44 15.10 -16.72
N SER A 68 -11.09 14.43 -15.78
CA SER A 68 -11.57 15.03 -14.52
C SER A 68 -10.55 14.91 -13.37
N GLY A 69 -9.36 14.34 -13.62
CA GLY A 69 -8.35 14.15 -12.59
C GLY A 69 -8.66 12.95 -11.69
N VAL A 70 -9.23 11.87 -12.23
CA VAL A 70 -9.53 10.66 -11.50
C VAL A 70 -8.71 9.49 -12.05
N LEU A 71 -7.93 8.86 -11.19
CA LEU A 71 -7.29 7.59 -11.53
C LEU A 71 -8.33 6.48 -11.56
N ARG A 72 -8.46 5.82 -12.71
CA ARG A 72 -9.33 4.66 -12.90
C ARG A 72 -8.51 3.39 -13.10
N ILE A 73 -8.84 2.34 -12.32
CA ILE A 73 -8.26 1.00 -12.45
C ILE A 73 -9.39 0.00 -12.67
N GLU A 74 -9.31 -0.77 -13.76
CA GLU A 74 -10.18 -1.91 -14.02
C GLU A 74 -9.32 -3.19 -13.94
N PRO A 75 -9.43 -3.98 -12.85
CA PRO A 75 -8.67 -5.21 -12.74
C PRO A 75 -9.25 -6.32 -13.61
N THR A 76 -8.42 -7.27 -14.00
CA THR A 76 -8.87 -8.61 -14.41
C THR A 76 -9.25 -9.41 -13.17
N VAL A 77 -9.63 -10.69 -13.33
CA VAL A 77 -9.86 -11.56 -12.16
C VAL A 77 -8.62 -11.57 -11.29
N SER A 78 -8.81 -11.20 -10.04
CA SER A 78 -7.72 -11.03 -9.08
C SER A 78 -8.26 -11.03 -7.65
N GLY A 79 -7.38 -11.19 -6.66
CA GLY A 79 -7.79 -11.18 -5.26
C GLY A 79 -6.60 -10.98 -4.33
N TRP A 80 -6.76 -10.13 -3.33
CA TRP A 80 -5.81 -10.00 -2.24
C TRP A 80 -6.31 -10.81 -1.03
N TYR A 81 -5.87 -12.05 -0.96
CA TYR A 81 -6.17 -12.96 0.15
C TYR A 81 -5.06 -13.99 0.25
N ALA A 82 -4.54 -14.25 1.45
CA ALA A 82 -3.41 -15.16 1.67
C ALA A 82 -2.24 -14.82 0.74
N ASP A 83 -1.83 -15.76 -0.11
CA ASP A 83 -0.74 -15.60 -1.07
C ASP A 83 -1.22 -15.18 -2.47
N PHE A 84 -2.51 -14.90 -2.63
CA PHE A 84 -3.08 -14.44 -3.89
C PHE A 84 -2.86 -12.95 -4.07
N ARG A 85 -2.66 -12.52 -5.31
CA ARG A 85 -2.36 -11.13 -5.65
C ARG A 85 -3.43 -10.50 -6.55
N GLY A 86 -3.47 -9.19 -6.51
CA GLY A 86 -4.26 -8.34 -7.40
C GLY A 86 -3.44 -7.16 -7.89
N SER A 87 -4.10 -6.13 -8.41
CA SER A 87 -3.42 -4.90 -8.81
C SER A 87 -2.98 -4.08 -7.60
N PHE A 88 -1.79 -3.46 -7.70
CA PHE A 88 -1.25 -2.56 -6.69
C PHE A 88 -0.29 -1.57 -7.32
N LEU A 89 -0.58 -0.28 -7.18
CA LEU A 89 0.29 0.83 -7.54
C LEU A 89 0.78 1.50 -6.27
N PHE A 90 2.09 1.66 -6.10
CA PHE A 90 2.66 2.09 -4.84
C PHE A 90 3.81 3.09 -4.96
N GLN A 91 4.08 3.76 -3.83
CA GLN A 91 5.30 4.49 -3.49
C GLN A 91 5.98 3.78 -2.33
N GLU A 92 7.31 3.87 -2.24
CA GLU A 92 8.04 3.42 -1.05
C GLU A 92 8.03 4.52 0.02
N VAL A 93 7.59 4.16 1.22
CA VAL A 93 7.45 5.07 2.35
C VAL A 93 8.25 4.57 3.54
N THR A 94 9.14 5.41 4.06
CA THR A 94 9.99 5.08 5.21
C THR A 94 9.50 5.77 6.48
N GLY A 95 9.40 5.01 7.57
CA GLY A 95 9.02 5.48 8.90
C GLY A 95 7.52 5.64 9.08
N ASP A 96 7.13 6.51 10.02
CA ASP A 96 5.73 6.77 10.35
C ASP A 96 5.06 7.62 9.26
N PHE A 97 3.80 7.34 8.97
CA PHE A 97 3.05 8.08 7.95
C PHE A 97 1.54 8.11 8.21
N VAL A 98 0.88 9.03 7.57
CA VAL A 98 -0.56 9.06 7.32
C VAL A 98 -0.73 8.98 5.80
N ALA A 99 -1.37 7.93 5.31
CA ALA A 99 -1.79 7.82 3.91
C ALA A 99 -3.31 7.96 3.83
N THR A 100 -3.81 8.83 2.97
CA THR A 100 -5.24 9.07 2.78
C THR A 100 -5.57 9.03 1.30
N THR A 101 -6.67 8.37 0.95
CA THR A 101 -7.22 8.39 -0.40
C THR A 101 -8.72 8.65 -0.35
N ARG A 102 -9.26 9.22 -1.41
CA ARG A 102 -10.69 9.23 -1.69
C ARG A 102 -10.95 8.28 -2.85
N VAL A 103 -11.75 7.26 -2.59
CA VAL A 103 -11.94 6.12 -3.50
C VAL A 103 -13.41 5.78 -3.65
N ARG A 104 -13.78 5.29 -4.83
CA ARG A 104 -15.11 4.73 -5.11
C ARG A 104 -14.96 3.46 -5.93
N ALA A 105 -15.59 2.37 -5.49
CA ALA A 105 -15.73 1.14 -6.26
C ALA A 105 -17.08 1.18 -7.01
N ARG A 106 -17.03 1.27 -8.34
CA ARG A 106 -18.19 1.24 -9.22
C ARG A 106 -18.24 -0.03 -10.06
N GLY A 107 -19.42 -0.38 -10.53
CA GLY A 107 -19.57 -1.24 -11.70
C GLY A 107 -19.14 -0.50 -12.98
N THR A 108 -18.71 -1.23 -13.99
CA THR A 108 -18.38 -0.66 -15.31
C THR A 108 -19.62 -0.06 -16.00
N GLY A 109 -20.79 -0.56 -15.67
CA GLY A 109 -22.08 -0.07 -16.19
C GLY A 109 -23.06 0.44 -15.12
N GLY A 110 -22.64 0.59 -13.84
CA GLY A 110 -23.51 0.98 -12.74
C GLY A 110 -22.80 1.60 -11.55
N ASP A 111 -23.56 1.98 -10.53
CA ASP A 111 -23.01 2.63 -9.33
C ASP A 111 -22.28 1.66 -8.39
N LEU A 112 -22.59 0.37 -8.45
CA LEU A 112 -21.96 -0.68 -7.69
C LEU A 112 -21.51 -1.81 -8.59
N PRO A 113 -20.41 -2.50 -8.28
CA PRO A 113 -20.03 -3.73 -8.96
C PRO A 113 -21.12 -4.78 -8.80
N SER A 114 -21.43 -5.49 -9.88
CA SER A 114 -22.32 -6.66 -9.87
C SER A 114 -21.58 -7.95 -9.48
N THR A 115 -20.26 -7.95 -9.65
CA THR A 115 -19.37 -9.07 -9.25
C THR A 115 -18.97 -8.91 -7.80
N THR A 116 -19.14 -9.97 -7.00
CA THR A 116 -18.66 -9.99 -5.61
C THR A 116 -17.12 -10.01 -5.53
N TRP A 117 -16.59 -9.70 -4.36
CA TRP A 117 -15.15 -9.50 -4.12
C TRP A 117 -14.52 -8.51 -5.11
N SER A 118 -15.23 -7.39 -5.29
CA SER A 118 -14.86 -6.28 -6.16
C SER A 118 -14.63 -5.03 -5.30
N LEU A 119 -13.39 -4.81 -4.90
CA LEU A 119 -13.03 -3.80 -3.91
C LEU A 119 -11.76 -3.03 -4.34
N ALA A 120 -11.66 -1.80 -3.82
CA ALA A 120 -10.52 -0.91 -4.07
C ALA A 120 -10.22 -0.03 -2.87
N GLY A 121 -8.95 0.35 -2.67
CA GLY A 121 -8.56 1.21 -1.56
C GLY A 121 -7.06 1.37 -1.36
N LEU A 122 -6.65 1.56 -0.11
CA LEU A 122 -5.26 1.72 0.31
C LEU A 122 -4.67 0.41 0.82
N MET A 123 -3.42 0.16 0.44
CA MET A 123 -2.65 -1.00 0.89
C MET A 123 -1.27 -0.59 1.39
N VAL A 124 -0.80 -1.30 2.40
CA VAL A 124 0.58 -1.28 2.90
C VAL A 124 1.14 -2.68 2.75
N ARG A 125 2.29 -2.84 2.08
CA ARG A 125 2.90 -4.14 1.82
C ARG A 125 4.40 -4.10 2.12
N GLU A 126 4.92 -5.20 2.63
CA GLU A 126 6.35 -5.43 2.75
C GLU A 126 7.00 -5.48 1.35
N PRO A 127 8.07 -4.69 1.09
CA PRO A 127 8.84 -4.81 -0.14
C PRO A 127 9.46 -6.20 -0.26
N ARG A 128 9.43 -6.79 -1.44
CA ARG A 128 9.99 -8.11 -1.68
C ARG A 128 11.13 -8.05 -2.68
N THR A 129 12.13 -8.92 -2.45
CA THR A 129 13.22 -9.17 -3.39
C THR A 129 12.95 -10.37 -4.29
N THR A 130 11.87 -11.12 -4.04
CA THR A 130 11.45 -12.23 -4.89
C THR A 130 10.83 -11.73 -6.19
N THR A 131 10.98 -12.53 -7.23
CA THR A 131 10.35 -12.31 -8.54
C THR A 131 9.27 -13.37 -8.76
N ALA A 132 8.48 -13.22 -9.82
CA ALA A 132 7.53 -14.25 -10.25
C ALA A 132 8.17 -15.65 -10.39
N ALA A 133 9.45 -15.72 -10.76
CA ALA A 133 10.18 -16.97 -10.92
C ALA A 133 10.63 -17.60 -9.58
N SER A 134 10.94 -16.79 -8.58
CA SER A 134 11.45 -17.21 -7.27
C SER A 134 10.42 -17.09 -6.14
N TRP A 135 9.18 -16.74 -6.48
CA TRP A 135 8.10 -16.62 -5.50
C TRP A 135 7.69 -17.99 -4.95
N GLU A 136 7.49 -18.01 -3.64
CA GLU A 136 6.98 -19.15 -2.91
C GLU A 136 5.81 -18.73 -2.01
N PRO A 137 4.86 -19.66 -1.71
CA PRO A 137 3.74 -19.37 -0.82
C PRO A 137 4.22 -19.13 0.63
N ARG A 138 3.33 -18.54 1.44
CA ARG A 138 3.52 -18.17 2.85
C ARG A 138 4.59 -17.11 3.10
N ALA A 139 4.74 -16.22 2.14
CA ALA A 139 5.70 -15.14 2.23
C ALA A 139 5.06 -13.74 2.09
N GLU A 140 3.76 -13.64 1.88
CA GLU A 140 3.07 -12.37 1.75
C GLU A 140 2.79 -11.74 3.11
N ASN A 141 3.17 -10.44 3.24
CA ASN A 141 2.97 -9.61 4.43
C ASN A 141 2.42 -8.26 4.01
N TRP A 142 1.17 -7.99 4.33
CA TRP A 142 0.49 -6.76 3.97
C TRP A 142 -0.73 -6.50 4.85
N LEU A 143 -1.26 -5.29 4.79
CA LEU A 143 -2.56 -4.90 5.33
C LEU A 143 -3.20 -3.87 4.40
N PHE A 144 -4.53 -3.77 4.45
CA PHE A 144 -5.24 -2.78 3.66
C PHE A 144 -6.59 -2.36 4.25
N ALA A 145 -7.11 -1.29 3.70
CA ALA A 145 -8.49 -0.85 3.79
C ALA A 145 -9.04 -0.64 2.38
N THR A 146 -10.13 -1.32 2.04
CA THR A 146 -10.79 -1.21 0.74
C THR A 146 -12.28 -0.96 0.91
N THR A 147 -12.92 -0.41 -0.11
CA THR A 147 -14.39 -0.30 -0.20
C THR A 147 -14.88 -0.95 -1.49
N GLY A 148 -16.10 -1.42 -1.47
CA GLY A 148 -16.74 -2.07 -2.62
C GLY A 148 -17.71 -3.17 -2.19
N ILE A 149 -17.88 -4.15 -3.06
CA ILE A 149 -18.76 -5.31 -2.82
C ILE A 149 -17.88 -6.50 -2.43
N ALA A 150 -18.10 -7.04 -1.22
CA ALA A 150 -17.49 -8.29 -0.75
C ALA A 150 -18.39 -9.51 -1.09
N GLY A 151 -18.64 -10.39 -0.12
CA GLY A 151 -19.38 -11.65 -0.34
C GLY A 151 -20.88 -11.51 -0.59
N GLN A 152 -21.49 -10.33 -0.35
CA GLN A 152 -22.92 -10.10 -0.57
C GLN A 152 -23.15 -9.01 -1.61
N ALA A 153 -23.74 -9.38 -2.73
CA ALA A 153 -24.07 -8.46 -3.82
C ALA A 153 -24.97 -7.31 -3.34
N GLY A 154 -24.72 -6.10 -3.85
CA GLY A 154 -25.52 -4.91 -3.54
C GLY A 154 -25.30 -4.32 -2.14
N GLN A 155 -24.44 -4.90 -1.31
CA GLN A 155 -24.10 -4.38 0.02
C GLN A 155 -22.66 -3.88 0.08
N PRO A 156 -22.46 -2.56 -0.05
CA PRO A 156 -21.11 -1.98 0.05
C PRO A 156 -20.55 -2.12 1.46
N VAL A 157 -19.25 -2.35 1.52
CA VAL A 157 -18.51 -2.48 2.79
C VAL A 157 -17.21 -1.70 2.76
N ILE A 158 -16.67 -1.40 3.94
CA ILE A 158 -15.24 -1.28 4.14
C ILE A 158 -14.74 -2.67 4.55
N GLU A 159 -13.78 -3.17 3.80
CA GLU A 159 -13.02 -4.34 4.19
C GLU A 159 -11.69 -3.90 4.77
N THR A 160 -11.40 -4.35 5.99
CA THR A 160 -10.06 -4.28 6.58
C THR A 160 -9.47 -5.67 6.58
N LYS A 161 -8.24 -5.80 6.07
CA LYS A 161 -7.59 -7.10 5.97
C LYS A 161 -6.12 -7.00 6.33
N THR A 162 -5.60 -8.02 6.98
CA THR A 162 -4.18 -8.18 7.23
C THR A 162 -3.73 -9.58 6.84
N THR A 163 -2.54 -9.67 6.27
CA THR A 163 -1.89 -10.94 5.93
C THR A 163 -0.52 -11.00 6.57
N VAL A 164 -0.24 -12.09 7.25
CA VAL A 164 1.04 -12.39 7.88
C VAL A 164 1.49 -13.77 7.40
N ASN A 165 2.63 -13.81 6.72
CA ASN A 165 3.18 -15.05 6.15
C ASN A 165 2.10 -15.84 5.36
N GLY A 166 1.41 -15.16 4.46
CA GLY A 166 0.38 -15.76 3.61
C GLY A 166 -0.90 -16.19 4.33
N ARG A 167 -1.16 -15.71 5.54
CA ARG A 167 -2.39 -16.01 6.29
C ARG A 167 -3.18 -14.73 6.52
N SER A 168 -4.39 -14.68 5.99
CA SER A 168 -5.26 -13.51 6.07
C SER A 168 -6.29 -13.61 7.18
N ALA A 169 -6.55 -12.44 7.79
CA ALA A 169 -7.73 -12.18 8.61
C ALA A 169 -8.40 -10.90 8.09
N LEU A 170 -9.72 -10.86 8.06
CA LEU A 170 -10.48 -9.73 7.55
C LEU A 170 -11.73 -9.44 8.39
N ASN A 171 -12.14 -8.17 8.36
CA ASN A 171 -13.42 -7.70 8.87
C ASN A 171 -14.15 -6.91 7.79
N LEU A 172 -15.49 -7.00 7.79
CA LEU A 172 -16.38 -6.30 6.87
C LEU A 172 -17.28 -5.37 7.66
N HIS A 173 -17.30 -4.09 7.29
CA HIS A 173 -18.12 -3.07 7.94
C HIS A 173 -19.07 -2.48 6.90
N PRO A 174 -20.40 -2.65 7.02
CA PRO A 174 -21.37 -2.07 6.11
C PRO A 174 -21.26 -0.55 6.01
N VAL A 175 -21.30 -0.01 4.81
CA VAL A 175 -21.23 1.44 4.54
C VAL A 175 -22.19 1.82 3.42
N PRO A 176 -22.55 3.13 3.27
CA PRO A 176 -23.29 3.59 2.11
C PRO A 176 -22.46 3.45 0.83
N ALA A 177 -23.14 3.33 -0.31
CA ALA A 177 -22.53 3.40 -1.63
C ALA A 177 -21.96 4.81 -1.90
N GLY A 178 -20.95 4.90 -2.76
CA GLY A 178 -20.39 6.17 -3.22
C GLY A 178 -18.92 6.35 -2.83
N TRP A 179 -18.49 7.61 -2.82
CA TRP A 179 -17.12 7.95 -2.45
C TRP A 179 -16.86 7.76 -0.96
N MET A 180 -15.77 7.09 -0.67
CA MET A 180 -15.24 6.91 0.69
C MET A 180 -13.86 7.56 0.80
N GLU A 181 -13.56 8.18 1.91
CA GLU A 181 -12.18 8.48 2.28
C GLU A 181 -11.68 7.37 3.19
N LEU A 182 -10.53 6.81 2.84
CA LEU A 182 -9.82 5.79 3.59
C LEU A 182 -8.49 6.36 4.06
N ARG A 183 -8.12 6.05 5.29
CA ARG A 183 -6.87 6.50 5.89
C ARG A 183 -6.18 5.37 6.63
N ILE A 184 -4.88 5.20 6.37
CA ILE A 184 -4.01 4.32 7.15
C ILE A 184 -2.97 5.19 7.83
N VAL A 185 -2.89 5.09 9.15
CA VAL A 185 -1.89 5.76 9.98
C VAL A 185 -0.92 4.73 10.50
N ARG A 186 0.38 4.92 10.25
CA ARG A 186 1.46 4.14 10.88
C ARG A 186 2.14 4.98 11.93
N VAL A 187 2.23 4.44 13.15
CA VAL A 187 3.09 4.95 14.22
C VAL A 187 3.90 3.77 14.75
N ARG A 188 5.19 3.70 14.41
CA ARG A 188 6.06 2.56 14.71
C ARG A 188 5.51 1.25 14.12
N ALA A 189 5.12 0.29 14.98
CA ALA A 189 4.52 -0.99 14.59
C ALA A 189 2.99 -0.98 14.63
N ASP A 190 2.37 0.12 15.04
CA ASP A 190 0.92 0.26 15.10
C ASP A 190 0.38 0.83 13.79
N PHE A 191 -0.66 0.19 13.26
CA PHE A 191 -1.40 0.65 12.10
C PHE A 191 -2.86 0.84 12.49
N LEU A 192 -3.39 2.03 12.20
CA LEU A 192 -4.77 2.40 12.47
C LEU A 192 -5.47 2.66 11.14
N VAL A 193 -6.64 2.07 10.97
CA VAL A 193 -7.45 2.23 9.77
C VAL A 193 -8.67 3.06 10.08
N PHE A 194 -8.86 4.14 9.34
CA PHE A 194 -10.04 4.99 9.45
C PHE A 194 -10.77 5.04 8.11
N ALA A 195 -12.08 5.23 8.19
CA ALA A 195 -12.91 5.50 7.03
C ALA A 195 -13.91 6.62 7.31
N ARG A 196 -14.33 7.29 6.25
CA ARG A 196 -15.36 8.32 6.27
C ARG A 196 -16.11 8.33 4.95
N ALA A 197 -17.44 8.32 4.99
CA ALA A 197 -18.24 8.51 3.78
C ALA A 197 -18.15 9.96 3.31
N GLN A 198 -18.27 10.18 2.00
CA GLN A 198 -18.32 11.54 1.45
C GLN A 198 -19.42 12.37 2.12
N GLY A 199 -19.06 13.58 2.58
CA GLY A 199 -19.97 14.48 3.26
C GLY A 199 -20.14 14.21 4.76
N ALA A 200 -19.62 13.11 5.30
CA ALA A 200 -19.57 12.90 6.74
C ALA A 200 -18.50 13.79 7.37
N ALA A 201 -18.83 14.39 8.52
CA ALA A 201 -17.91 15.28 9.22
C ALA A 201 -16.79 14.50 9.92
N GLU A 202 -17.08 13.31 10.42
CA GLU A 202 -16.18 12.58 11.33
C GLU A 202 -15.64 11.32 10.69
N TRP A 203 -14.39 11.01 11.02
CA TRP A 203 -13.77 9.74 10.73
C TRP A 203 -14.19 8.69 11.74
N THR A 204 -14.32 7.45 11.28
CA THR A 204 -14.57 6.28 12.14
C THR A 204 -13.34 5.38 12.10
N LEU A 205 -12.84 4.98 13.27
CA LEU A 205 -11.82 3.96 13.39
C LEU A 205 -12.43 2.61 13.05
N GLN A 206 -11.91 1.97 12.00
CA GLN A 206 -12.39 0.68 11.50
C GLN A 206 -11.60 -0.49 12.09
N GLU A 207 -10.27 -0.33 12.20
CA GLU A 207 -9.41 -1.43 12.63
C GLU A 207 -8.08 -0.94 13.22
N ARG A 208 -7.42 -1.83 13.97
CA ARG A 208 -6.09 -1.63 14.57
C ARG A 208 -5.25 -2.88 14.33
N PHE A 209 -4.06 -2.70 13.76
CA PHE A 209 -3.13 -3.79 13.55
C PHE A 209 -1.82 -3.52 14.29
N PHE A 210 -1.29 -4.52 14.99
CA PHE A 210 0.08 -4.50 15.49
C PHE A 210 0.95 -5.34 14.55
N ARG A 211 1.83 -4.67 13.79
CA ARG A 211 2.63 -5.28 12.73
C ARG A 211 4.11 -4.97 12.92
N PRO A 212 4.74 -5.57 13.96
CA PRO A 212 6.18 -5.42 14.20
C PRO A 212 7.05 -6.15 13.16
N ASP A 213 6.46 -7.01 12.36
CA ASP A 213 7.07 -7.74 11.26
C ASP A 213 7.35 -6.85 10.04
N LEU A 214 6.57 -5.77 9.84
CA LEU A 214 6.76 -4.88 8.72
C LEU A 214 8.00 -3.97 8.89
N PRO A 215 8.87 -3.87 7.87
CA PRO A 215 10.11 -3.09 7.94
C PRO A 215 9.85 -1.58 8.02
N GLN A 216 10.93 -0.80 8.22
CA GLN A 216 10.84 0.66 8.26
C GLN A 216 10.38 1.25 6.92
N THR A 217 10.83 0.70 5.82
CA THR A 217 10.37 1.08 4.48
C THR A 217 9.34 0.07 4.01
N VAL A 218 8.18 0.55 3.62
CA VAL A 218 7.06 -0.25 3.12
C VAL A 218 6.55 0.34 1.80
N GLN A 219 5.89 -0.49 1.01
CA GLN A 219 5.15 -0.07 -0.17
C GLN A 219 3.77 0.40 0.28
N VAL A 220 3.37 1.62 -0.09
CA VAL A 220 2.07 2.20 0.26
C VAL A 220 1.42 2.77 -0.99
N GLY A 221 0.16 2.43 -1.22
CA GLY A 221 -0.53 2.91 -2.41
C GLY A 221 -1.93 2.35 -2.60
N VAL A 222 -2.40 2.38 -3.83
CA VAL A 222 -3.75 1.98 -4.18
C VAL A 222 -3.81 0.57 -4.72
N ASN A 223 -4.80 -0.19 -4.26
CA ASN A 223 -5.06 -1.54 -4.74
C ASN A 223 -6.49 -1.65 -5.27
N ALA A 224 -6.69 -2.58 -6.20
CA ALA A 224 -7.99 -2.97 -6.70
C ALA A 224 -7.98 -4.46 -7.07
N TYR A 225 -9.09 -5.15 -6.84
CA TYR A 225 -9.26 -6.55 -7.21
C TYR A 225 -10.73 -6.88 -7.43
N SER A 226 -11.01 -7.88 -8.24
CA SER A 226 -12.38 -8.24 -8.62
C SER A 226 -12.50 -9.71 -9.01
N GLY A 227 -13.65 -10.31 -8.70
CA GLY A 227 -14.05 -11.60 -9.28
C GLY A 227 -13.30 -12.81 -8.74
N TRP A 228 -12.83 -12.78 -7.50
CA TRP A 228 -12.20 -13.91 -6.83
C TRP A 228 -13.03 -15.19 -6.90
N ASP A 229 -14.35 -15.08 -6.79
CA ASP A 229 -15.32 -16.18 -6.82
C ASP A 229 -15.63 -16.72 -8.22
N LEU A 230 -15.11 -16.09 -9.28
CA LEU A 230 -15.27 -16.54 -10.66
C LEU A 230 -14.34 -17.72 -11.04
N VAL A 231 -13.38 -18.05 -10.19
CA VAL A 231 -12.34 -19.05 -10.46
C VAL A 231 -12.13 -20.01 -9.29
N PRO A 232 -13.19 -20.71 -8.82
CA PRO A 232 -13.11 -21.60 -7.66
C PRO A 232 -12.08 -22.73 -7.85
N GLU A 233 -11.81 -23.12 -9.09
CA GLU A 233 -10.81 -24.12 -9.46
C GLU A 233 -9.38 -23.75 -9.08
N LEU A 234 -9.09 -22.45 -8.87
CA LEU A 234 -7.76 -21.94 -8.51
C LEU A 234 -7.64 -21.55 -7.03
N TRP A 235 -8.67 -21.70 -6.21
CA TRP A 235 -8.65 -21.24 -4.81
C TRP A 235 -7.60 -21.94 -3.93
N ASN A 236 -7.12 -23.10 -4.34
CA ASN A 236 -6.07 -23.86 -3.64
C ASN A 236 -4.73 -23.82 -4.35
N ASP A 237 -4.60 -23.05 -5.43
CA ASP A 237 -3.38 -22.97 -6.24
C ASP A 237 -2.96 -21.51 -6.50
N PRO A 238 -2.42 -20.83 -5.48
CA PRO A 238 -1.95 -19.45 -5.63
C PRO A 238 -0.79 -19.34 -6.63
N ALA A 239 -0.02 -20.39 -6.84
CA ALA A 239 1.10 -20.38 -7.79
C ALA A 239 0.61 -20.27 -9.23
N THR A 240 -0.38 -21.06 -9.62
CA THR A 240 -1.01 -20.98 -10.93
C THR A 240 -1.79 -19.68 -11.07
N PHE A 241 -2.61 -19.32 -10.08
CA PHE A 241 -3.39 -18.09 -10.10
C PHE A 241 -2.50 -16.87 -10.33
N ASN A 242 -1.43 -16.71 -9.55
CA ASN A 242 -0.56 -15.53 -9.62
C ASN A 242 0.19 -15.41 -10.95
N ARG A 243 0.38 -16.51 -11.68
CA ARG A 243 1.04 -16.53 -13.00
C ARG A 243 0.08 -16.43 -14.18
N THR A 244 -1.24 -16.43 -13.91
CA THR A 244 -2.26 -16.44 -14.97
C THR A 244 -3.01 -15.11 -14.98
N VAL A 245 -3.06 -14.46 -16.13
CA VAL A 245 -3.98 -13.32 -16.35
C VAL A 245 -5.27 -13.88 -16.92
N ILE A 246 -6.32 -13.89 -16.11
CA ILE A 246 -7.63 -14.43 -16.47
C ILE A 246 -8.46 -13.32 -17.11
N THR A 247 -8.71 -13.43 -18.41
CA THR A 247 -9.43 -12.42 -19.22
C THR A 247 -10.73 -12.94 -19.80
N ASP A 248 -10.99 -14.24 -19.71
CA ASP A 248 -12.20 -14.90 -20.23
C ASP A 248 -13.37 -14.87 -19.23
N ARG A 249 -13.18 -14.29 -18.04
CA ARG A 249 -14.20 -14.02 -17.05
C ARG A 249 -14.43 -12.51 -16.96
N ALA A 250 -15.70 -12.11 -17.00
CA ALA A 250 -16.06 -10.70 -16.89
C ALA A 250 -16.03 -10.22 -15.44
N THR A 251 -15.06 -9.40 -15.11
CA THR A 251 -15.04 -8.62 -13.87
C THR A 251 -15.83 -7.32 -14.07
N ASP A 252 -16.49 -6.86 -13.01
CA ASP A 252 -17.27 -5.62 -13.04
C ASP A 252 -16.84 -4.69 -11.91
N LEU A 253 -15.61 -4.18 -12.04
CA LEU A 253 -15.07 -3.16 -11.13
C LEU A 253 -14.38 -2.06 -11.95
N ALA A 254 -14.84 -0.84 -11.75
CA ALA A 254 -14.14 0.40 -12.07
C ALA A 254 -13.77 1.06 -10.73
N ALA A 255 -12.55 0.87 -10.29
CA ALA A 255 -12.01 1.53 -9.12
C ALA A 255 -11.58 2.95 -9.48
N GLU A 256 -12.12 3.95 -8.79
CA GLU A 256 -11.84 5.37 -9.04
C GLU A 256 -11.19 5.97 -7.81
N PHE A 257 -10.05 6.68 -8.01
CA PHE A 257 -9.31 7.36 -6.97
C PHE A 257 -9.16 8.85 -7.35
N ASP A 258 -9.60 9.73 -6.46
CA ASP A 258 -9.55 11.18 -6.65
C ASP A 258 -8.17 11.73 -6.27
N TYR A 259 -7.56 11.18 -5.21
CA TYR A 259 -6.23 11.52 -4.76
C TYR A 259 -5.61 10.42 -3.90
N VAL A 260 -4.30 10.50 -3.73
CA VAL A 260 -3.56 9.84 -2.63
C VAL A 260 -2.66 10.91 -1.98
N ARG A 261 -2.79 11.09 -0.67
CA ARG A 261 -2.01 12.09 0.08
C ARG A 261 -1.23 11.42 1.20
N PHE A 262 -0.02 11.90 1.40
CA PHE A 262 0.85 11.43 2.48
C PHE A 262 1.19 12.58 3.42
N ASP A 263 1.27 12.28 4.73
CA ASP A 263 1.71 13.22 5.76
C ASP A 263 2.45 12.48 6.88
N ARG A 264 3.08 13.22 7.80
CA ARG A 264 3.64 12.68 9.04
C ARG A 264 2.61 12.76 10.16
N PRO A 265 2.40 11.65 10.93
CA PRO A 265 1.47 11.68 12.05
C PRO A 265 1.97 12.60 13.16
N ARG A 266 1.06 13.42 13.70
CA ARG A 266 1.31 14.20 14.91
C ARG A 266 0.75 13.43 16.09
N VAL A 267 1.62 12.75 16.82
CA VAL A 267 1.21 11.97 17.99
C VAL A 267 1.08 12.89 19.19
N PRO A 268 -0.12 13.08 19.77
CA PRO A 268 -0.30 13.85 20.99
C PRO A 268 0.51 13.31 22.16
N ASP A 269 0.93 14.19 23.10
CA ASP A 269 1.74 13.79 24.25
C ASP A 269 1.08 12.70 25.09
N ALA A 270 -0.23 12.75 25.25
CA ALA A 270 -1.02 11.75 25.97
C ALA A 270 -0.96 10.34 25.36
N LEU A 271 -0.61 10.24 24.07
CA LEU A 271 -0.49 8.97 23.33
C LEU A 271 0.97 8.57 23.09
N ARG A 272 1.94 9.40 23.49
CA ARG A 272 3.36 9.08 23.34
C ARG A 272 3.73 7.84 24.14
N GLY A 273 4.43 6.90 23.49
CA GLY A 273 4.85 5.65 24.12
C GLY A 273 3.75 4.59 24.25
N ALA A 274 2.48 4.95 24.09
CA ALA A 274 1.41 3.96 24.06
C ALA A 274 1.51 3.05 22.83
N ARG A 275 1.06 1.80 22.97
CA ARG A 275 0.76 0.93 21.82
C ARG A 275 -0.62 1.33 21.31
N LEU A 276 -0.68 2.04 20.18
CA LEU A 276 -1.94 2.61 19.65
C LEU A 276 -2.91 1.53 19.17
N SER A 277 -2.40 0.36 18.81
CA SER A 277 -3.22 -0.81 18.46
C SER A 277 -3.82 -1.52 19.65
N ASP A 278 -3.43 -1.19 20.90
CA ASP A 278 -4.03 -1.75 22.09
C ASP A 278 -5.47 -1.24 22.27
N TYR A 279 -6.42 -2.15 22.47
CA TYR A 279 -7.84 -1.80 22.64
C TYR A 279 -8.13 -1.03 23.95
N ARG A 280 -7.18 -0.98 24.87
CA ARG A 280 -7.26 -0.13 26.08
C ARG A 280 -7.09 1.37 25.76
N VAL A 281 -6.48 1.71 24.63
CA VAL A 281 -6.49 3.10 24.14
C VAL A 281 -7.88 3.41 23.58
N PRO A 282 -8.62 4.40 24.11
CA PRO A 282 -9.96 4.69 23.64
C PRO A 282 -9.99 5.05 22.14
N ALA A 283 -10.98 4.53 21.41
CA ALA A 283 -11.14 4.85 19.99
C ALA A 283 -11.35 6.35 19.75
N ALA A 284 -12.07 7.01 20.67
CA ALA A 284 -12.29 8.46 20.58
C ALA A 284 -10.99 9.27 20.61
N ASP A 285 -9.99 8.86 21.43
CA ASP A 285 -8.71 9.53 21.50
C ASP A 285 -7.92 9.38 20.19
N LEU A 286 -7.99 8.20 19.55
CA LEU A 286 -7.37 7.95 18.25
C LEU A 286 -8.05 8.73 17.12
N VAL A 287 -9.39 8.81 17.14
CA VAL A 287 -10.14 9.64 16.19
C VAL A 287 -9.80 11.13 16.37
N ALA A 288 -9.75 11.61 17.61
CA ALA A 288 -9.36 13.00 17.91
C ALA A 288 -7.92 13.32 17.45
N ALA A 289 -7.01 12.34 17.55
CA ALA A 289 -5.60 12.52 17.17
C ALA A 289 -5.36 12.44 15.66
N PHE A 290 -6.02 11.51 14.97
CA PHE A 290 -5.67 11.13 13.61
C PHE A 290 -6.83 11.23 12.59
N GLY A 291 -8.04 11.54 13.04
CA GLY A 291 -9.24 11.72 12.23
C GLY A 291 -9.52 13.17 11.82
N ARG A 292 -8.50 14.04 11.82
CA ARG A 292 -8.64 15.47 11.45
C ARG A 292 -8.19 15.71 10.02
#